data_83b6e3de84828a64cbd51ea35d604df7
#
_entry.id   83b6e3de84828a64cbd51ea35d604df7
#
_cell.length_a   1.000
_cell.length_b   1.000
_cell.length_c   1.000
_cell.angle_alpha   90.00
_cell.angle_beta   90.00
_cell.angle_gamma   90.00
#
_symmetry.space_group_name_H-M   'P 1'
#
loop_
_entity.id
_entity.type
_entity.pdbx_description
1 polymer ?
#
loop_
_entity_poly.entity_id
_entity_poly.type
_entity_poly.pdbx_seq_one_letter_code
_entity_poly.pdbx_strand_id
1 'polypeptide(L)'
;MATAKKTNKTAANGAEAVETVLKNGTESLKEGFEKFTEGYEQIVAFNKETAEAVIESAAKAGKGVETINSEVFSYSRQSLENGIAATKAILATKTLQDALEYQSQFTKSAFETYVAEVTKVREMALDSAKTAAEPLQARANALAELAQTQTA
;
A
#
# COMPACT_ATOMS: atom_id res chain seq x y z
N MET A 1 -34.54 69.99 32.91
CA MET A 1 -34.55 68.54 33.20
C MET A 1 -34.48 67.72 31.89
N ALA A 2 -33.49 67.93 31.02
CA ALA A 2 -33.43 67.17 29.73
C ALA A 2 -32.03 66.56 29.42
N THR A 3 -31.07 66.63 30.34
CA THR A 3 -29.70 66.20 30.09
C THR A 3 -29.33 64.81 30.64
N ALA A 4 -30.13 64.26 31.55
CA ALA A 4 -29.84 62.97 32.20
C ALA A 4 -30.29 61.71 31.43
N LYS A 5 -31.16 61.85 30.44
CA LYS A 5 -31.75 60.70 29.68
C LYS A 5 -30.89 60.26 28.45
N LYS A 6 -29.98 61.13 28.02
CA LYS A 6 -29.15 60.86 26.81
C LYS A 6 -27.83 60.10 27.17
N THR A 7 -27.30 60.24 28.35
CA THR A 7 -26.07 59.62 28.84
C THR A 7 -26.27 58.15 29.19
N ASN A 8 -27.45 57.73 29.62
CA ASN A 8 -27.76 56.32 29.99
C ASN A 8 -27.93 55.42 28.75
N LYS A 9 -28.34 55.96 27.63
CA LYS A 9 -28.51 55.18 26.38
C LYS A 9 -27.18 54.89 25.67
N THR A 10 -26.21 55.80 25.83
CA THR A 10 -24.87 55.64 25.22
C THR A 10 -24.02 54.65 26.02
N ALA A 11 -24.18 54.63 27.38
CA ALA A 11 -23.49 53.65 28.22
C ALA A 11 -24.06 52.24 28.08
N ALA A 12 -25.35 52.09 27.88
CA ALA A 12 -26.00 50.80 27.61
C ALA A 12 -25.55 50.23 26.23
N ASN A 13 -25.48 51.04 25.19
CA ASN A 13 -25.00 50.60 23.88
C ASN A 13 -23.49 50.25 23.90
N GLY A 14 -22.69 50.92 24.72
CA GLY A 14 -21.27 50.62 24.88
C GLY A 14 -21.05 49.28 25.60
N ALA A 15 -21.83 49.01 26.65
CA ALA A 15 -21.77 47.72 27.35
C ALA A 15 -22.20 46.51 26.49
N GLU A 16 -23.27 46.71 25.72
CA GLU A 16 -23.79 45.70 24.78
C GLU A 16 -22.81 45.42 23.64
N ALA A 17 -22.13 46.47 23.14
CA ALA A 17 -21.08 46.32 22.10
C ALA A 17 -19.85 45.56 22.65
N VAL A 18 -19.41 45.84 23.87
CA VAL A 18 -18.30 45.13 24.53
C VAL A 18 -18.66 43.68 24.82
N GLU A 19 -19.89 43.41 25.26
CA GLU A 19 -20.35 42.04 25.51
C GLU A 19 -20.43 41.24 24.21
N THR A 20 -20.85 41.82 23.11
CA THR A 20 -20.89 41.19 21.78
C THR A 20 -19.49 40.90 21.25
N VAL A 21 -18.54 41.81 21.41
CA VAL A 21 -17.14 41.62 21.02
C VAL A 21 -16.47 40.50 21.85
N LEU A 22 -16.75 40.45 23.14
CA LEU A 22 -16.24 39.42 24.04
C LEU A 22 -16.83 38.03 23.70
N LYS A 23 -18.13 37.96 23.44
CA LYS A 23 -18.78 36.71 23.01
C LYS A 23 -18.23 36.22 21.66
N ASN A 24 -18.19 37.07 20.65
CA ASN A 24 -17.64 36.71 19.34
C ASN A 24 -16.17 36.34 19.41
N GLY A 25 -15.37 37.03 20.23
CA GLY A 25 -13.97 36.68 20.46
C GLY A 25 -13.80 35.32 21.14
N THR A 26 -14.67 35.01 22.12
CA THR A 26 -14.62 33.71 22.81
C THR A 26 -15.09 32.56 21.91
N GLU A 27 -16.13 32.79 21.11
CA GLU A 27 -16.61 31.82 20.12
C GLU A 27 -15.56 31.55 19.05
N SER A 28 -14.91 32.59 18.49
CA SER A 28 -13.83 32.45 17.51
C SER A 28 -12.61 31.70 18.07
N LEU A 29 -12.26 31.92 19.33
CA LEU A 29 -11.19 31.18 20.01
C LEU A 29 -11.57 29.72 20.20
N LYS A 30 -12.80 29.46 20.56
CA LYS A 30 -13.32 28.09 20.76
C LYS A 30 -13.32 27.32 19.43
N GLU A 31 -13.88 27.91 18.37
CA GLU A 31 -13.87 27.33 17.02
C GLU A 31 -12.44 27.10 16.50
N GLY A 32 -11.53 28.05 16.74
CA GLY A 32 -10.12 27.90 16.39
C GLY A 32 -9.45 26.75 17.14
N PHE A 33 -9.76 26.58 18.41
CA PHE A 33 -9.23 25.49 19.24
C PHE A 33 -9.83 24.13 18.81
N GLU A 34 -11.11 24.06 18.51
CA GLU A 34 -11.77 22.86 18.00
C GLU A 34 -11.17 22.44 16.66
N LYS A 35 -11.02 23.34 15.69
CA LYS A 35 -10.35 23.08 14.41
C LYS A 35 -8.90 22.63 14.57
N PHE A 36 -8.17 23.23 15.51
CA PHE A 36 -6.81 22.81 15.80
C PHE A 36 -6.76 21.38 16.36
N THR A 37 -7.68 21.04 17.26
CA THR A 37 -7.76 19.71 17.87
C THR A 37 -8.13 18.65 16.81
N GLU A 38 -9.12 18.94 15.96
CA GLU A 38 -9.50 18.07 14.85
C GLU A 38 -8.35 17.87 13.86
N GLY A 39 -7.64 18.93 13.51
CA GLY A 39 -6.46 18.85 12.64
C GLY A 39 -5.34 18.02 13.24
N TYR A 40 -5.11 18.15 14.54
CA TYR A 40 -4.12 17.35 15.26
C TYR A 40 -4.49 15.87 15.30
N GLU A 41 -5.76 15.54 15.61
CA GLU A 41 -6.26 14.17 15.58
C GLU A 41 -6.15 13.53 14.20
N GLN A 42 -6.46 14.27 13.14
CA GLN A 42 -6.28 13.81 11.75
C GLN A 42 -4.83 13.48 11.44
N ILE A 43 -3.88 14.31 11.87
CA ILE A 43 -2.45 14.06 11.67
C ILE A 43 -1.99 12.82 12.43
N VAL A 44 -2.43 12.64 13.67
CA VAL A 44 -2.10 11.46 14.49
C VAL A 44 -2.67 10.19 13.86
N ALA A 45 -3.93 10.21 13.45
CA ALA A 45 -4.58 9.10 12.76
C ALA A 45 -3.86 8.78 11.44
N PHE A 46 -3.53 9.78 10.63
CA PHE A 46 -2.80 9.63 9.38
C PHE A 46 -1.43 8.95 9.60
N ASN A 47 -0.68 9.38 10.60
CA ASN A 47 0.63 8.79 10.91
C ASN A 47 0.51 7.33 11.34
N LYS A 48 -0.49 7.00 12.18
CA LYS A 48 -0.76 5.63 12.60
C LYS A 48 -1.08 4.73 11.42
N GLU A 49 -2.04 5.12 10.58
CA GLU A 49 -2.43 4.38 9.39
C GLU A 49 -1.30 4.25 8.37
N THR A 50 -0.42 5.25 8.28
CA THR A 50 0.78 5.18 7.43
C THR A 50 1.77 4.15 7.96
N ALA A 51 1.99 4.10 9.27
CA ALA A 51 2.84 3.07 9.88
C ALA A 51 2.27 1.66 9.65
N GLU A 52 0.96 1.48 9.81
CA GLU A 52 0.26 0.22 9.54
C GLU A 52 0.42 -0.19 8.06
N ALA A 53 0.26 0.75 7.13
CA ALA A 53 0.44 0.49 5.69
C ALA A 53 1.88 0.07 5.34
N VAL A 54 2.90 0.64 5.98
CA VAL A 54 4.30 0.23 5.81
C VAL A 54 4.51 -1.20 6.31
N ILE A 55 3.98 -1.54 7.49
CA ILE A 55 4.07 -2.90 8.05
C ILE A 55 3.36 -3.90 7.15
N GLU A 56 2.16 -3.59 6.69
CA GLU A 56 1.39 -4.43 5.77
C GLU A 56 2.13 -4.63 4.45
N SER A 57 2.69 -3.57 3.88
CA SER A 57 3.49 -3.60 2.65
C SER A 57 4.71 -4.52 2.80
N ALA A 58 5.44 -4.41 3.91
CA ALA A 58 6.58 -5.27 4.22
C ALA A 58 6.17 -6.74 4.38
N ALA A 59 5.05 -7.01 5.05
CA ALA A 59 4.52 -8.36 5.22
C ALA A 59 4.10 -8.98 3.89
N LYS A 60 3.42 -8.22 3.02
CA LYS A 60 3.05 -8.65 1.66
C LYS A 60 4.29 -8.93 0.80
N ALA A 61 5.30 -8.08 0.85
CA ALA A 61 6.57 -8.31 0.15
C ALA A 61 7.27 -9.59 0.62
N GLY A 62 7.35 -9.80 1.93
CA GLY A 62 7.93 -11.02 2.51
C GLY A 62 7.20 -12.28 2.06
N LYS A 63 5.86 -12.26 2.06
CA LYS A 63 5.05 -13.37 1.58
C LYS A 63 5.24 -13.64 0.08
N GLY A 64 5.41 -12.58 -0.72
CA GLY A 64 5.72 -12.70 -2.14
C GLY A 64 7.05 -13.41 -2.38
N VAL A 65 8.10 -13.04 -1.65
CA VAL A 65 9.42 -13.69 -1.72
C VAL A 65 9.33 -15.16 -1.31
N GLU A 66 8.59 -15.48 -0.25
CA GLU A 66 8.37 -16.86 0.20
C GLU A 66 7.70 -17.71 -0.88
N THR A 67 6.67 -17.16 -1.52
CA THR A 67 5.93 -17.84 -2.60
C THR A 67 6.84 -18.11 -3.81
N ILE A 68 7.66 -17.13 -4.21
CA ILE A 68 8.62 -17.28 -5.31
C ILE A 68 9.67 -18.34 -4.97
N ASN A 69 10.22 -18.31 -3.77
CA ASN A 69 11.20 -19.32 -3.32
C ASN A 69 10.61 -20.74 -3.32
N SER A 70 9.38 -20.90 -2.87
CA SER A 70 8.66 -22.18 -2.89
C SER A 70 8.48 -22.68 -4.32
N GLU A 71 8.13 -21.82 -5.27
CA GLU A 71 7.99 -22.19 -6.68
C GLU A 71 9.31 -22.62 -7.29
N VAL A 72 10.37 -21.84 -7.11
CA VAL A 72 11.72 -22.17 -7.60
C VAL A 72 12.22 -23.49 -7.02
N PHE A 73 11.97 -23.75 -5.75
CA PHE A 73 12.31 -25.02 -5.11
C PHE A 73 11.51 -26.20 -5.70
N SER A 74 10.21 -26.02 -5.90
CA SER A 74 9.34 -27.03 -6.52
C SER A 74 9.78 -27.37 -7.94
N TYR A 75 10.06 -26.32 -8.76
CA TYR A 75 10.59 -26.50 -10.10
C TYR A 75 11.93 -27.23 -10.12
N SER A 76 12.85 -26.86 -9.23
CA SER A 76 14.17 -27.50 -9.14
C SER A 76 14.05 -28.99 -8.82
N ARG A 77 13.18 -29.35 -7.89
CA ARG A 77 12.88 -30.73 -7.54
C ARG A 77 12.29 -31.49 -8.73
N GLN A 78 11.30 -30.93 -9.39
CA GLN A 78 10.67 -31.55 -10.56
C GLN A 78 11.66 -31.72 -11.72
N SER A 79 12.53 -30.73 -11.95
CA SER A 79 13.58 -30.81 -12.97
C SER A 79 14.55 -31.94 -12.70
N LEU A 80 14.96 -32.16 -11.44
CA LEU A 80 15.80 -33.28 -11.04
C LEU A 80 15.08 -34.63 -11.27
N GLU A 81 13.84 -34.76 -10.87
CA GLU A 81 13.03 -35.96 -11.06
C GLU A 81 12.89 -36.28 -12.56
N ASN A 82 12.59 -35.28 -13.39
CA ASN A 82 12.50 -35.41 -14.83
C ASN A 82 13.85 -35.82 -15.46
N GLY A 83 14.96 -35.24 -15.02
CA GLY A 83 16.29 -35.60 -15.48
C GLY A 83 16.67 -37.06 -15.15
N ILE A 84 16.35 -37.50 -13.95
CA ILE A 84 16.55 -38.90 -13.54
C ILE A 84 15.67 -39.83 -14.40
N ALA A 85 14.41 -39.49 -14.62
CA ALA A 85 13.50 -40.28 -15.44
C ALA A 85 13.98 -40.35 -16.90
N ALA A 86 14.42 -39.24 -17.46
CA ALA A 86 14.95 -39.17 -18.82
C ALA A 86 16.23 -40.00 -18.98
N THR A 87 17.14 -39.98 -18.00
CA THR A 87 18.34 -40.80 -17.99
C THR A 87 18.00 -42.28 -17.99
N LYS A 88 17.05 -42.69 -17.12
CA LYS A 88 16.59 -44.07 -17.08
C LYS A 88 15.94 -44.50 -18.42
N ALA A 89 15.13 -43.64 -19.00
CA ALA A 89 14.48 -43.91 -20.28
C ALA A 89 15.50 -44.08 -21.42
N ILE A 90 16.51 -43.20 -21.52
CA ILE A 90 17.58 -43.28 -22.50
C ILE A 90 18.38 -44.60 -22.36
N LEU A 91 18.70 -45.00 -21.11
CA LEU A 91 19.42 -46.24 -20.84
C LEU A 91 18.59 -47.48 -21.15
N ALA A 92 17.27 -47.40 -21.16
CA ALA A 92 16.36 -48.49 -21.50
C ALA A 92 16.10 -48.63 -22.99
N THR A 93 16.54 -47.71 -23.84
CA THR A 93 16.38 -47.80 -25.31
C THR A 93 17.22 -48.95 -25.88
N LYS A 94 16.71 -49.54 -26.96
CA LYS A 94 17.39 -50.69 -27.60
C LYS A 94 18.30 -50.25 -28.76
N THR A 95 18.12 -49.08 -29.27
CA THR A 95 18.90 -48.57 -30.40
C THR A 95 19.47 -47.19 -30.07
N LEU A 96 20.61 -46.86 -30.68
CA LEU A 96 21.20 -45.52 -30.57
C LEU A 96 20.28 -44.45 -31.14
N GLN A 97 19.53 -44.78 -32.16
CA GLN A 97 18.60 -43.83 -32.82
C GLN A 97 17.49 -43.44 -31.83
N ASP A 98 16.88 -44.41 -31.16
CA ASP A 98 15.82 -44.15 -30.15
C ASP A 98 16.37 -43.31 -28.99
N ALA A 99 17.62 -43.60 -28.56
CA ALA A 99 18.28 -42.82 -27.49
C ALA A 99 18.46 -41.36 -27.87
N LEU A 100 18.90 -41.08 -29.10
CA LEU A 100 19.12 -39.73 -29.59
C LEU A 100 17.78 -38.99 -29.77
N GLU A 101 16.75 -39.67 -30.26
CA GLU A 101 15.40 -39.10 -30.39
C GLU A 101 14.82 -38.73 -29.04
N TYR A 102 14.91 -39.63 -28.07
CA TYR A 102 14.45 -39.36 -26.67
C TYR A 102 15.20 -38.19 -26.03
N GLN A 103 16.53 -38.15 -26.20
CA GLN A 103 17.36 -37.05 -25.69
C GLN A 103 16.97 -35.71 -26.32
N SER A 104 16.71 -35.69 -27.64
CA SER A 104 16.29 -34.49 -28.34
C SER A 104 14.92 -33.98 -27.86
N GLN A 105 13.95 -34.88 -27.70
CA GLN A 105 12.63 -34.56 -27.16
C GLN A 105 12.71 -34.05 -25.73
N PHE A 106 13.51 -34.71 -24.87
CA PHE A 106 13.72 -34.28 -23.50
C PHE A 106 14.34 -32.87 -23.43
N THR A 107 15.38 -32.60 -24.22
CA THR A 107 16.05 -31.29 -24.25
C THR A 107 15.08 -30.20 -24.68
N LYS A 108 14.24 -30.45 -25.70
CA LYS A 108 13.23 -29.51 -26.16
C LYS A 108 12.19 -29.23 -25.06
N SER A 109 11.63 -30.27 -24.46
CA SER A 109 10.65 -30.17 -23.40
C SER A 109 11.21 -29.47 -22.16
N ALA A 110 12.46 -29.78 -21.75
CA ALA A 110 13.14 -29.13 -20.64
C ALA A 110 13.35 -27.65 -20.90
N PHE A 111 13.70 -27.25 -22.12
CA PHE A 111 13.83 -25.85 -22.49
C PHE A 111 12.50 -25.12 -22.47
N GLU A 112 11.44 -25.69 -23.04
CA GLU A 112 10.08 -25.13 -23.03
C GLU A 112 9.59 -24.93 -21.60
N THR A 113 9.79 -25.93 -20.73
CA THR A 113 9.44 -25.87 -19.29
C THR A 113 10.23 -24.79 -18.56
N TYR A 114 11.52 -24.67 -18.84
CA TYR A 114 12.36 -23.61 -18.27
C TYR A 114 11.88 -22.21 -18.63
N VAL A 115 11.58 -21.97 -19.91
CA VAL A 115 11.06 -20.67 -20.38
C VAL A 115 9.71 -20.34 -19.74
N ALA A 116 8.82 -21.33 -19.63
CA ALA A 116 7.54 -21.16 -18.94
C ALA A 116 7.73 -20.82 -17.46
N GLU A 117 8.66 -21.48 -16.78
CA GLU A 117 8.95 -21.23 -15.36
C GLU A 117 9.53 -19.84 -15.13
N VAL A 118 10.49 -19.40 -15.96
CA VAL A 118 11.05 -18.05 -15.89
C VAL A 118 9.96 -16.99 -16.08
N THR A 119 9.04 -17.22 -17.02
CA THR A 119 7.90 -16.33 -17.26
C THR A 119 6.99 -16.27 -16.02
N LYS A 120 6.65 -17.41 -15.45
CA LYS A 120 5.83 -17.54 -14.23
C LYS A 120 6.46 -16.82 -13.05
N VAL A 121 7.74 -17.06 -12.78
CA VAL A 121 8.47 -16.40 -11.69
C VAL A 121 8.50 -14.88 -11.88
N ARG A 122 8.67 -14.40 -13.11
CA ARG A 122 8.60 -12.97 -13.43
C ARG A 122 7.21 -12.40 -13.15
N GLU A 123 6.15 -13.08 -13.54
CA GLU A 123 4.77 -12.66 -13.27
C GLU A 123 4.49 -12.61 -11.78
N MET A 124 4.92 -13.63 -11.03
CA MET A 124 4.82 -13.67 -9.58
C MET A 124 5.56 -12.51 -8.91
N ALA A 125 6.75 -12.15 -9.41
CA ALA A 125 7.52 -11.03 -8.88
C ALA A 125 6.81 -9.68 -9.14
N LEU A 126 6.23 -9.50 -10.33
CA LEU A 126 5.46 -8.29 -10.66
C LEU A 126 4.19 -8.18 -9.84
N ASP A 127 3.46 -9.27 -9.66
CA ASP A 127 2.25 -9.32 -8.84
C ASP A 127 2.56 -9.04 -7.37
N SER A 128 3.61 -9.66 -6.85
CA SER A 128 4.12 -9.44 -5.50
C SER A 128 4.50 -7.97 -5.26
N ALA A 129 5.18 -7.34 -6.22
CA ALA A 129 5.54 -5.94 -6.14
C ALA A 129 4.32 -5.01 -6.14
N LYS A 130 3.33 -5.29 -6.99
CA LYS A 130 2.05 -4.55 -7.01
C LYS A 130 1.32 -4.68 -5.68
N THR A 131 1.12 -5.91 -5.22
CA THR A 131 0.41 -6.20 -3.96
C THR A 131 1.10 -5.56 -2.75
N ALA A 132 2.43 -5.54 -2.73
CA ALA A 132 3.19 -4.86 -1.69
C ALA A 132 3.09 -3.33 -1.78
N ALA A 133 2.91 -2.76 -2.96
CA ALA A 133 2.78 -1.33 -3.16
C ALA A 133 1.37 -0.78 -2.86
N GLU A 134 0.31 -1.60 -2.92
CA GLU A 134 -1.08 -1.18 -2.73
C GLU A 134 -1.32 -0.36 -1.45
N PRO A 135 -0.88 -0.80 -0.25
CA PRO A 135 -1.12 -0.04 0.98
C PRO A 135 -0.46 1.34 0.95
N LEU A 136 0.72 1.44 0.34
CA LEU A 136 1.46 2.70 0.21
C LEU A 136 0.82 3.64 -0.81
N GLN A 137 0.29 3.12 -1.91
CA GLN A 137 -0.46 3.91 -2.89
C GLN A 137 -1.76 4.47 -2.29
N ALA A 138 -2.48 3.67 -1.51
CA ALA A 138 -3.67 4.13 -0.79
C ALA A 138 -3.33 5.30 0.16
N ARG A 139 -2.19 5.24 0.85
CA ARG A 139 -1.72 6.32 1.73
C ARG A 139 -1.30 7.58 0.96
N ALA A 140 -0.62 7.41 -0.19
CA ALA A 140 -0.27 8.54 -1.06
C ALA A 140 -1.52 9.28 -1.58
N ASN A 141 -2.57 8.55 -1.95
CA ASN A 141 -3.84 9.13 -2.37
C ASN A 141 -4.53 9.87 -1.20
N ALA A 142 -4.58 9.27 -0.01
CA ALA A 142 -5.14 9.90 1.18
C ALA A 142 -4.38 11.19 1.57
N LEU A 143 -3.07 11.23 1.39
CA LEU A 143 -2.28 12.45 1.60
C LEU A 143 -2.63 13.54 0.58
N ALA A 144 -2.83 13.17 -0.68
CA ALA A 144 -3.23 14.11 -1.72
C ALA A 144 -4.62 14.70 -1.46
N GLU A 145 -5.57 13.90 -0.98
CA GLU A 145 -6.91 14.36 -0.58
C GLU A 145 -6.84 15.32 0.62
N LEU A 146 -6.07 14.98 1.66
CA LEU A 146 -5.87 15.87 2.81
C LEU A 146 -5.27 17.22 2.40
N ALA A 147 -4.30 17.22 1.49
CA ALA A 147 -3.68 18.45 0.99
C ALA A 147 -4.69 19.32 0.22
N GLN A 148 -5.60 18.74 -0.54
CA GLN A 148 -6.63 19.46 -1.29
C GLN A 148 -7.70 20.06 -0.35
N THR A 149 -8.09 19.36 0.70
CA THR A 149 -9.09 19.87 1.66
C THR A 149 -8.57 21.01 2.53
N GLN A 150 -7.25 21.13 2.71
CA GLN A 150 -6.65 22.22 3.46
C GLN A 150 -6.41 23.50 2.63
N THR A 151 -6.47 23.39 1.30
CA THR A 151 -6.27 24.53 0.38
C THR A 151 -7.58 25.14 -0.13
N ALA A 152 -8.72 24.59 0.22
CA ALA A 152 -10.07 25.08 -0.10
C ALA A 152 -10.70 25.81 1.08
#